data_335bd97563e57d7364c164b8c549ef36
#
_entry.id   335bd97563e57d7364c164b8c549ef36
#
_cell.length_a   1.000
_cell.length_b   1.000
_cell.length_c   1.000
_cell.angle_alpha   90.00
_cell.angle_beta   90.00
_cell.angle_gamma   90.00
#
_symmetry.space_group_name_H-M   'P 1'
#
loop_
_entity.id
_entity.type
_entity.pdbx_description
1 polymer ?
#
loop_
_entity_poly.entity_id
_entity_poly.type
_entity_poly.pdbx_seq_one_letter_code
_entity_poly.pdbx_strand_id
1 'polypeptide(L)'
;PKNHTIESYTNELISKQLPKVVESKLARSADVFCEPGWFGIDESEEILLAARKHGLALRMHIDEFCDGGGGELAAKLNVDTADHAHYTSMETREKMKQSGVNTGFLPGTPYSMGADWPDFNSMNEKEIPWTIATDFNPNNQILSLPFIASILVQRCNVDPLAALAACTINASFTTPHETNERHGVIAKGAVANLNILQSHQWESWCLSPGHSSVGSTVLNGKLLKHEL
;
A
#
# COMPACT_ATOMS: atom_id res chain seq x y z
N PRO A 1 -9.28 22.79 0.55
CA PRO A 1 -10.11 23.58 1.48
C PRO A 1 -10.85 24.70 0.73
N LYS A 2 -12.02 25.11 1.23
CA LYS A 2 -12.96 26.00 0.51
C LYS A 2 -12.43 27.38 0.10
N ASN A 3 -11.30 27.85 0.57
CA ASN A 3 -10.76 29.19 0.30
C ASN A 3 -9.31 29.15 -0.20
N HIS A 4 -8.86 28.05 -0.74
CA HIS A 4 -7.51 27.87 -1.24
C HIS A 4 -7.53 27.49 -2.72
N THR A 5 -6.57 27.98 -3.48
CA THR A 5 -6.12 27.34 -4.72
C THR A 5 -5.24 26.15 -4.35
N ILE A 6 -5.02 25.24 -5.29
CA ILE A 6 -4.10 24.09 -5.06
C ILE A 6 -2.72 24.61 -4.66
N GLU A 7 -2.17 25.56 -5.38
CA GLU A 7 -0.88 26.20 -5.07
C GLU A 7 -0.84 26.83 -3.66
N SER A 8 -1.86 27.62 -3.28
CA SER A 8 -1.88 28.24 -1.95
C SER A 8 -1.97 27.21 -0.82
N TYR A 9 -2.67 26.09 -1.07
CA TYR A 9 -2.78 25.01 -0.10
C TYR A 9 -1.49 24.19 -0.02
N THR A 10 -0.84 23.90 -1.13
CA THR A 10 0.49 23.30 -1.19
C THR A 10 1.50 24.08 -0.37
N ASN A 11 1.53 25.42 -0.57
CA ASN A 11 2.38 26.33 0.20
C ASN A 11 2.06 26.28 1.71
N GLU A 12 0.78 26.21 2.10
CA GLU A 12 0.39 26.07 3.50
C GLU A 12 0.80 24.71 4.09
N LEU A 13 0.61 23.62 3.35
CA LEU A 13 1.06 22.29 3.76
C LEU A 13 2.56 22.28 4.07
N ILE A 14 3.37 22.79 3.15
CA ILE A 14 4.83 22.78 3.26
C ILE A 14 5.31 23.74 4.35
N SER A 15 4.76 24.96 4.43
CA SER A 15 5.30 26.00 5.31
C SER A 15 4.76 25.95 6.74
N LYS A 16 3.57 25.38 6.96
CA LYS A 16 2.90 25.40 8.28
C LYS A 16 2.57 24.03 8.84
N GLN A 17 1.98 23.13 8.02
CA GLN A 17 1.48 21.87 8.53
C GLN A 17 2.60 20.84 8.67
N LEU A 18 3.41 20.63 7.64
CA LEU A 18 4.51 19.68 7.63
C LEU A 18 5.51 19.92 8.79
N PRO A 19 5.97 21.16 9.08
CA PRO A 19 6.86 21.40 10.23
C PRO A 19 6.25 20.98 11.56
N LYS A 20 4.95 21.20 11.78
CA LYS A 20 4.25 20.79 13.01
C LYS A 20 4.14 19.28 13.14
N VAL A 21 3.87 18.59 12.01
CA VAL A 21 3.85 17.13 11.98
C VAL A 21 5.22 16.57 12.32
N VAL A 22 6.29 17.12 11.72
CA VAL A 22 7.67 16.71 12.00
C VAL A 22 8.05 16.95 13.47
N GLU A 23 7.69 18.11 14.02
CA GLU A 23 7.92 18.45 15.43
C GLU A 23 7.26 17.45 16.40
N SER A 24 6.08 16.93 16.04
CA SER A 24 5.37 15.94 16.86
C SER A 24 6.09 14.60 16.97
N LYS A 25 6.98 14.26 16.02
CA LYS A 25 7.71 12.99 15.90
C LYS A 25 6.82 11.73 15.85
N LEU A 26 5.55 11.90 15.46
CA LEU A 26 4.59 10.80 15.34
C LEU A 26 4.55 10.20 13.93
N ALA A 27 4.80 11.03 12.90
CA ALA A 27 4.81 10.57 11.52
C ALA A 27 6.17 10.01 11.12
N ARG A 28 6.16 8.97 10.28
CA ARG A 28 7.35 8.34 9.70
C ARG A 28 7.41 8.47 8.20
N SER A 29 6.25 8.65 7.57
CA SER A 29 6.13 8.85 6.12
C SER A 29 5.17 9.99 5.82
N ALA A 30 5.35 10.58 4.64
CA ALA A 30 4.42 11.49 4.01
C ALA A 30 3.79 10.79 2.82
N ASP A 31 2.51 11.02 2.61
CA ASP A 31 1.72 10.45 1.54
C ASP A 31 0.97 11.56 0.82
N VAL A 32 0.90 11.50 -0.51
CA VAL A 32 0.19 12.47 -1.32
C VAL A 32 -0.73 11.77 -2.31
N PHE A 33 -1.94 12.32 -2.48
CA PHE A 33 -2.88 11.90 -3.51
C PHE A 33 -2.61 12.68 -4.80
N CYS A 34 -1.79 12.08 -5.67
CA CYS A 34 -1.36 12.62 -6.95
C CYS A 34 -2.31 12.15 -8.05
N GLU A 35 -3.34 12.93 -8.33
CA GLU A 35 -4.39 12.57 -9.29
C GLU A 35 -4.94 13.83 -9.95
N PRO A 36 -5.28 13.82 -11.25
CA PRO A 36 -5.93 14.95 -11.92
C PRO A 36 -7.18 15.41 -11.17
N GLY A 37 -7.22 16.70 -10.82
CA GLY A 37 -8.31 17.27 -10.03
C GLY A 37 -8.05 17.34 -8.52
N TRP A 38 -6.98 16.73 -8.03
CA TRP A 38 -6.44 16.85 -6.67
C TRP A 38 -5.07 17.54 -6.72
N PHE A 39 -4.00 16.95 -6.14
CA PHE A 39 -2.65 17.44 -6.36
C PHE A 39 -2.13 16.94 -7.71
N GLY A 40 -1.62 17.85 -8.53
CA GLY A 40 -0.93 17.51 -9.78
C GLY A 40 0.50 17.01 -9.53
N ILE A 41 1.21 16.75 -10.62
CA ILE A 41 2.59 16.26 -10.58
C ILE A 41 3.51 17.25 -9.85
N ASP A 42 3.43 18.54 -10.19
CA ASP A 42 4.33 19.57 -9.63
C ASP A 42 4.10 19.77 -8.14
N GLU A 43 2.85 19.92 -7.70
CA GLU A 43 2.52 20.08 -6.29
C GLU A 43 2.86 18.83 -5.47
N SER A 44 2.63 17.66 -6.03
CA SER A 44 2.99 16.39 -5.39
C SER A 44 4.50 16.25 -5.21
N GLU A 45 5.28 16.63 -6.23
CA GLU A 45 6.74 16.67 -6.16
C GLU A 45 7.21 17.64 -5.07
N GLU A 46 6.68 18.87 -5.03
CA GLU A 46 7.05 19.86 -4.03
C GLU A 46 6.78 19.40 -2.60
N ILE A 47 5.59 18.84 -2.34
CA ILE A 47 5.21 18.31 -1.02
C ILE A 47 6.16 17.19 -0.59
N LEU A 48 6.40 16.22 -1.48
CA LEU A 48 7.22 15.04 -1.16
C LEU A 48 8.70 15.41 -0.99
N LEU A 49 9.23 16.32 -1.81
CA LEU A 49 10.61 16.81 -1.62
C LEU A 49 10.76 17.59 -0.31
N ALA A 50 9.75 18.35 0.09
CA ALA A 50 9.74 19.01 1.39
C ALA A 50 9.73 17.98 2.53
N ALA A 51 8.88 16.95 2.44
CA ALA A 51 8.81 15.88 3.43
C ALA A 51 10.14 15.12 3.55
N ARG A 52 10.79 14.81 2.43
CA ARG A 52 12.13 14.17 2.39
C ARG A 52 13.20 14.99 3.09
N LYS A 53 13.20 16.31 2.95
CA LYS A 53 14.12 17.20 3.66
C LYS A 53 14.00 17.10 5.18
N HIS A 54 12.85 16.69 5.68
CA HIS A 54 12.58 16.43 7.09
C HIS A 54 12.81 14.97 7.51
N GLY A 55 13.30 14.13 6.60
CA GLY A 55 13.62 12.72 6.90
C GLY A 55 12.43 11.77 6.90
N LEU A 56 11.28 12.19 6.36
CA LEU A 56 10.13 11.32 6.20
C LEU A 56 10.31 10.39 4.99
N ALA A 57 9.91 9.14 5.12
CA ALA A 57 9.72 8.21 4.03
C ALA A 57 8.59 8.70 3.11
N LEU A 58 8.61 8.31 1.84
CA LEU A 58 7.67 8.84 0.85
C LEU A 58 6.72 7.77 0.34
N ARG A 59 5.45 8.13 0.24
CA ARG A 59 4.38 7.33 -0.34
C ARG A 59 3.56 8.20 -1.29
N MET A 60 2.88 7.56 -2.22
CA MET A 60 1.97 8.26 -3.14
C MET A 60 0.74 7.38 -3.42
N HIS A 61 -0.43 8.00 -3.54
CA HIS A 61 -1.59 7.44 -4.22
C HIS A 61 -1.57 8.00 -5.65
N ILE A 62 -1.58 7.12 -6.64
CA ILE A 62 -1.37 7.49 -8.05
C ILE A 62 -2.28 6.71 -8.97
N ASP A 63 -2.60 7.32 -10.09
CA ASP A 63 -3.23 6.67 -11.25
C ASP A 63 -4.42 5.79 -10.84
N GLU A 64 -5.23 6.27 -9.88
CA GLU A 64 -6.41 5.56 -9.38
C GLU A 64 -7.55 5.60 -10.39
N PHE A 65 -7.74 6.76 -11.05
CA PHE A 65 -8.85 6.98 -11.98
C PHE A 65 -8.40 7.12 -13.43
N CYS A 66 -7.15 7.50 -13.68
CA CYS A 66 -6.54 7.54 -15.01
C CYS A 66 -5.02 7.52 -14.88
N ASP A 67 -4.32 7.22 -15.99
CA ASP A 67 -2.85 7.41 -16.06
C ASP A 67 -2.54 8.91 -16.07
N GLY A 68 -2.24 9.45 -14.90
CA GLY A 68 -1.92 10.86 -14.67
C GLY A 68 -0.42 11.17 -14.67
N GLY A 69 0.43 10.18 -14.91
CA GLY A 69 1.91 10.30 -14.83
C GLY A 69 2.44 10.17 -13.39
N GLY A 70 1.58 9.76 -12.44
CA GLY A 70 1.97 9.54 -11.04
C GLY A 70 3.06 8.49 -10.89
N GLY A 71 3.01 7.42 -11.68
CA GLY A 71 4.03 6.37 -11.69
C GLY A 71 5.41 6.86 -12.14
N GLU A 72 5.49 7.75 -13.12
CA GLU A 72 6.76 8.37 -13.53
C GLU A 72 7.34 9.25 -12.42
N LEU A 73 6.50 10.02 -11.73
CA LEU A 73 6.92 10.82 -10.58
C LEU A 73 7.39 9.92 -9.42
N ALA A 74 6.66 8.84 -9.13
CA ALA A 74 7.03 7.87 -8.12
C ALA A 74 8.42 7.28 -8.38
N ALA A 75 8.69 6.86 -9.63
CA ALA A 75 10.00 6.37 -10.06
C ALA A 75 11.09 7.44 -9.93
N LYS A 76 10.82 8.69 -10.36
CA LYS A 76 11.76 9.84 -10.26
C LYS A 76 12.13 10.13 -8.81
N LEU A 77 11.16 10.04 -7.92
CA LEU A 77 11.36 10.34 -6.50
C LEU A 77 11.84 9.14 -5.68
N ASN A 78 11.89 7.93 -6.22
CA ASN A 78 12.23 6.72 -5.47
C ASN A 78 11.39 6.63 -4.18
N VAL A 79 10.06 6.68 -4.32
CA VAL A 79 9.17 6.52 -3.17
C VAL A 79 9.14 5.06 -2.71
N ASP A 80 8.78 4.78 -1.46
CA ASP A 80 8.75 3.41 -0.94
C ASP A 80 7.62 2.59 -1.59
N THR A 81 6.47 3.23 -1.81
CA THR A 81 5.32 2.62 -2.50
C THR A 81 4.50 3.67 -3.23
N ALA A 82 3.96 3.26 -4.37
CA ALA A 82 2.99 3.98 -5.15
C ALA A 82 1.69 3.18 -5.14
N ASP A 83 0.73 3.67 -4.36
CA ASP A 83 -0.52 2.99 -4.05
C ASP A 83 -1.59 3.28 -5.11
N HIS A 84 -2.58 2.42 -5.28
CA HIS A 84 -3.49 2.22 -6.40
C HIS A 84 -2.74 1.81 -7.66
N ALA A 85 -2.07 2.73 -8.32
CA ALA A 85 -1.37 2.49 -9.57
C ALA A 85 -2.23 1.70 -10.59
N HIS A 86 -3.54 1.88 -10.55
CA HIS A 86 -4.52 1.05 -11.26
C HIS A 86 -4.36 1.18 -12.77
N TYR A 87 -4.21 2.42 -13.23
CA TYR A 87 -4.05 2.74 -14.66
C TYR A 87 -2.59 2.94 -15.08
N THR A 88 -1.62 2.79 -14.18
CA THR A 88 -0.19 2.88 -14.51
C THR A 88 0.18 1.84 -15.55
N SER A 89 0.86 2.25 -16.60
CA SER A 89 1.29 1.34 -17.68
C SER A 89 2.34 0.32 -17.20
N MET A 90 2.43 -0.82 -17.88
CA MET A 90 3.43 -1.85 -17.56
C MET A 90 4.87 -1.31 -17.74
N GLU A 91 5.10 -0.46 -18.73
CA GLU A 91 6.40 0.20 -18.95
C GLU A 91 6.78 1.07 -17.75
N THR A 92 5.85 1.87 -17.25
CA THR A 92 6.06 2.73 -16.07
C THR A 92 6.27 1.89 -14.82
N ARG A 93 5.57 0.77 -14.65
CA ARG A 93 5.82 -0.18 -13.54
C ARG A 93 7.23 -0.77 -13.58
N GLU A 94 7.76 -1.06 -14.76
CA GLU A 94 9.16 -1.50 -14.90
C GLU A 94 10.15 -0.40 -14.50
N LYS A 95 9.88 0.86 -14.81
CA LYS A 95 10.69 2.00 -14.33
C LYS A 95 10.60 2.14 -12.81
N MET A 96 9.41 2.01 -12.23
CA MET A 96 9.21 1.99 -10.78
C MET A 96 10.03 0.87 -10.12
N LYS A 97 9.98 -0.37 -10.64
CA LYS A 97 10.81 -1.48 -10.19
C LYS A 97 12.30 -1.14 -10.22
N GLN A 98 12.80 -0.59 -11.33
CA GLN A 98 14.21 -0.21 -11.49
C GLN A 98 14.64 0.85 -10.47
N SER A 99 13.71 1.70 -10.05
CA SER A 99 13.93 2.72 -9.02
C SER A 99 13.67 2.22 -7.60
N GLY A 100 13.35 0.93 -7.41
CA GLY A 100 13.08 0.34 -6.10
C GLY A 100 11.71 0.65 -5.53
N VAL A 101 10.80 1.20 -6.33
CA VAL A 101 9.42 1.53 -5.92
C VAL A 101 8.53 0.29 -5.98
N ASN A 102 7.79 0.02 -4.92
CA ASN A 102 6.76 -1.01 -4.90
C ASN A 102 5.46 -0.49 -5.51
N THR A 103 4.75 -1.35 -6.23
CA THR A 103 3.39 -1.07 -6.68
C THR A 103 2.39 -1.54 -5.64
N GLY A 104 1.66 -0.63 -5.02
CA GLY A 104 0.62 -0.94 -4.05
C GLY A 104 -0.74 -1.07 -4.73
N PHE A 105 -1.37 -2.23 -4.66
CA PHE A 105 -2.74 -2.40 -5.12
C PHE A 105 -3.72 -2.33 -3.96
N LEU A 106 -4.85 -1.69 -4.22
CA LEU A 106 -5.96 -1.56 -3.28
C LEU A 106 -7.24 -2.13 -3.91
N PRO A 107 -7.35 -3.47 -4.02
CA PRO A 107 -8.42 -4.12 -4.79
C PRO A 107 -9.83 -3.85 -4.29
N GLY A 108 -9.99 -3.32 -3.08
CA GLY A 108 -11.28 -2.90 -2.54
C GLY A 108 -11.93 -1.80 -3.38
N THR A 109 -11.14 -0.87 -3.91
CA THR A 109 -11.63 0.24 -4.74
C THR A 109 -12.16 -0.23 -6.09
N PRO A 110 -11.42 -0.92 -6.98
CA PRO A 110 -11.97 -1.42 -8.23
C PRO A 110 -13.11 -2.41 -8.01
N TYR A 111 -13.09 -3.21 -6.95
CA TYR A 111 -14.22 -4.06 -6.58
C TYR A 111 -15.50 -3.26 -6.33
N SER A 112 -15.42 -2.20 -5.52
CA SER A 112 -16.57 -1.36 -5.15
C SER A 112 -17.08 -0.52 -6.32
N MET A 113 -16.18 -0.12 -7.23
CA MET A 113 -16.49 0.70 -8.41
C MET A 113 -16.90 -0.13 -9.64
N GLY A 114 -16.69 -1.45 -9.63
CA GLY A 114 -16.91 -2.29 -10.80
C GLY A 114 -15.90 -2.04 -11.93
N ALA A 115 -14.69 -1.60 -11.60
CA ALA A 115 -13.63 -1.37 -12.57
C ALA A 115 -12.93 -2.68 -12.97
N ASP A 116 -12.21 -2.64 -14.09
CA ASP A 116 -11.39 -3.76 -14.57
C ASP A 116 -10.20 -4.02 -13.62
N TRP A 117 -9.63 -5.21 -13.74
CA TRP A 117 -8.52 -5.63 -12.87
C TRP A 117 -7.17 -5.45 -13.56
N PRO A 118 -6.12 -5.02 -12.82
CA PRO A 118 -4.76 -5.04 -13.33
C PRO A 118 -4.29 -6.46 -13.67
N ASP A 119 -3.35 -6.57 -14.60
CA ASP A 119 -2.75 -7.85 -14.97
C ASP A 119 -1.64 -8.26 -13.99
N PHE A 120 -2.04 -8.93 -12.91
CA PHE A 120 -1.13 -9.42 -11.87
C PHE A 120 -0.17 -10.50 -12.37
N ASN A 121 -0.58 -11.31 -13.35
CA ASN A 121 0.24 -12.38 -13.88
C ASN A 121 1.43 -11.83 -14.66
N SER A 122 1.21 -10.85 -15.52
CA SER A 122 2.29 -10.15 -16.23
C SER A 122 3.26 -9.45 -15.25
N MET A 123 2.78 -8.93 -14.12
CA MET A 123 3.67 -8.37 -13.10
C MET A 123 4.55 -9.45 -12.45
N ASN A 124 3.97 -10.62 -12.14
CA ASN A 124 4.74 -11.74 -11.60
C ASN A 124 5.78 -12.26 -12.60
N GLU A 125 5.41 -12.42 -13.88
CA GLU A 125 6.33 -12.83 -14.95
C GLU A 125 7.51 -11.84 -15.13
N LYS A 126 7.25 -10.55 -14.94
CA LYS A 126 8.28 -9.49 -15.02
C LYS A 126 8.97 -9.24 -13.67
N GLU A 127 8.64 -10.02 -12.64
CA GLU A 127 9.17 -9.86 -11.29
C GLU A 127 9.00 -8.43 -10.73
N ILE A 128 7.91 -7.77 -11.10
CA ILE A 128 7.58 -6.45 -10.55
C ILE A 128 7.06 -6.64 -9.12
N PRO A 129 7.68 -6.00 -8.11
CA PRO A 129 7.22 -6.13 -6.74
C PRO A 129 5.87 -5.42 -6.56
N TRP A 130 4.93 -6.10 -5.91
CA TRP A 130 3.63 -5.52 -5.60
C TRP A 130 3.14 -5.92 -4.23
N THR A 131 2.29 -5.08 -3.67
CA THR A 131 1.64 -5.26 -2.36
C THR A 131 0.14 -5.12 -2.50
N ILE A 132 -0.60 -5.55 -1.48
CA ILE A 132 -2.06 -5.34 -1.38
C ILE A 132 -2.43 -4.74 -0.04
N ALA A 133 -3.46 -3.89 -0.08
CA ALA A 133 -4.14 -3.34 1.08
C ALA A 133 -5.66 -3.28 0.84
N THR A 134 -6.43 -2.97 1.87
CA THR A 134 -7.89 -2.98 1.82
C THR A 134 -8.48 -1.70 1.25
N ASP A 135 -7.74 -0.60 1.32
CA ASP A 135 -8.23 0.74 1.03
C ASP A 135 -9.42 1.15 1.92
N PHE A 136 -9.33 0.85 3.21
CA PHE A 136 -10.39 1.24 4.12
C PHE A 136 -10.50 2.76 4.25
N ASN A 137 -11.61 3.32 3.77
CA ASN A 137 -11.89 4.75 3.80
C ASN A 137 -13.42 4.97 3.84
N PRO A 138 -13.91 6.22 3.94
CA PRO A 138 -15.36 6.48 4.01
C PRO A 138 -16.18 5.93 2.83
N ASN A 139 -15.58 5.75 1.66
CA ASN A 139 -16.24 5.23 0.45
C ASN A 139 -16.09 3.71 0.30
N ASN A 140 -15.09 3.12 0.94
CA ASN A 140 -14.79 1.69 0.90
C ASN A 140 -14.52 1.17 2.32
N GLN A 141 -15.49 0.46 2.90
CA GLN A 141 -15.43 -0.01 4.29
C GLN A 141 -14.93 -1.46 4.43
N ILE A 142 -14.12 -1.94 3.49
CA ILE A 142 -13.53 -3.28 3.55
C ILE A 142 -12.35 -3.28 4.53
N LEU A 143 -12.48 -4.04 5.63
CA LEU A 143 -11.42 -4.23 6.63
C LEU A 143 -10.70 -5.58 6.49
N SER A 144 -11.25 -6.49 5.70
CA SER A 144 -10.78 -7.87 5.60
C SER A 144 -9.73 -8.03 4.50
N LEU A 145 -8.47 -8.13 4.88
CA LEU A 145 -7.39 -8.45 3.94
C LEU A 145 -7.51 -9.88 3.35
N PRO A 146 -7.97 -10.92 4.08
CA PRO A 146 -8.34 -12.20 3.50
C PRO A 146 -9.41 -12.10 2.40
N PHE A 147 -10.40 -11.22 2.56
CA PHE A 147 -11.40 -10.97 1.51
C PHE A 147 -10.78 -10.35 0.26
N ILE A 148 -9.90 -9.36 0.41
CA ILE A 148 -9.14 -8.76 -0.70
C ILE A 148 -8.35 -9.84 -1.45
N ALA A 149 -7.63 -10.69 -0.73
CA ALA A 149 -6.90 -11.80 -1.35
C ALA A 149 -7.83 -12.79 -2.06
N SER A 150 -9.02 -13.06 -1.50
CA SER A 150 -10.03 -13.91 -2.16
C SER A 150 -10.47 -13.33 -3.52
N ILE A 151 -10.64 -12.02 -3.60
CA ILE A 151 -10.97 -11.34 -4.87
C ILE A 151 -9.84 -11.62 -5.89
N LEU A 152 -8.59 -11.40 -5.52
CA LEU A 152 -7.46 -11.59 -6.43
C LEU A 152 -7.33 -13.05 -6.89
N VAL A 153 -7.47 -14.00 -5.98
CA VAL A 153 -7.39 -15.43 -6.31
C VAL A 153 -8.54 -15.86 -7.21
N GLN A 154 -9.77 -15.48 -6.89
CA GLN A 154 -10.98 -15.98 -7.55
C GLN A 154 -11.36 -15.21 -8.82
N ARG A 155 -11.00 -13.93 -8.91
CA ARG A 155 -11.37 -13.07 -10.04
C ARG A 155 -10.20 -12.75 -10.97
N CYS A 156 -8.99 -12.69 -10.45
CA CYS A 156 -7.79 -12.32 -11.20
C CYS A 156 -6.83 -13.51 -11.42
N ASN A 157 -7.22 -14.71 -10.99
CA ASN A 157 -6.41 -15.93 -11.10
C ASN A 157 -4.98 -15.78 -10.52
N VAL A 158 -4.85 -15.01 -9.45
CA VAL A 158 -3.58 -14.83 -8.73
C VAL A 158 -3.31 -16.06 -7.88
N ASP A 159 -2.07 -16.52 -7.86
CA ASP A 159 -1.63 -17.59 -6.96
C ASP A 159 -1.83 -17.19 -5.49
N PRO A 160 -2.46 -18.02 -4.64
CA PRO A 160 -2.67 -17.73 -3.21
C PRO A 160 -1.38 -17.38 -2.46
N LEU A 161 -0.23 -17.97 -2.84
CA LEU A 161 1.06 -17.67 -2.23
C LEU A 161 1.57 -16.28 -2.64
N ALA A 162 1.36 -15.88 -3.91
CA ALA A 162 1.69 -14.53 -4.35
C ALA A 162 0.85 -13.47 -3.62
N ALA A 163 -0.46 -13.73 -3.43
CA ALA A 163 -1.32 -12.86 -2.64
C ALA A 163 -0.88 -12.79 -1.16
N LEU A 164 -0.46 -13.92 -0.57
CA LEU A 164 0.08 -13.95 0.79
C LEU A 164 1.39 -13.16 0.90
N ALA A 165 2.31 -13.34 -0.04
CA ALA A 165 3.56 -12.57 -0.08
C ALA A 165 3.29 -11.06 -0.20
N ALA A 166 2.31 -10.66 -1.02
CA ALA A 166 1.94 -9.27 -1.25
C ALA A 166 1.44 -8.55 0.03
N CYS A 167 0.79 -9.25 0.94
CA CYS A 167 0.31 -8.67 2.21
C CYS A 167 1.21 -8.96 3.42
N THR A 168 2.32 -9.65 3.24
CA THR A 168 3.26 -9.98 4.32
C THR A 168 4.66 -9.49 4.02
N ILE A 169 5.49 -10.30 3.37
CA ILE A 169 6.89 -9.97 3.12
C ILE A 169 7.05 -8.74 2.23
N ASN A 170 6.30 -8.64 1.14
CA ASN A 170 6.40 -7.47 0.25
C ASN A 170 5.96 -6.19 0.97
N ALA A 171 4.83 -6.24 1.68
CA ALA A 171 4.32 -5.10 2.43
C ALA A 171 5.28 -4.64 3.54
N SER A 172 6.10 -5.54 4.09
CA SER A 172 7.08 -5.17 5.11
C SER A 172 8.18 -4.24 4.60
N PHE A 173 8.48 -4.27 3.31
CA PHE A 173 9.46 -3.36 2.68
C PHE A 173 8.91 -1.95 2.42
N THR A 174 7.59 -1.80 2.37
CA THR A 174 6.94 -0.51 2.11
C THR A 174 6.54 0.25 3.38
N THR A 175 6.75 -0.36 4.55
CA THR A 175 6.35 0.21 5.83
C THR A 175 7.60 0.54 6.66
N PRO A 176 7.83 1.81 7.02
CA PRO A 176 8.95 2.17 7.88
C PRO A 176 8.83 1.52 9.26
N HIS A 177 9.88 0.84 9.71
CA HIS A 177 9.96 0.22 11.03
C HIS A 177 10.89 1.00 11.96
N GLU A 178 10.63 0.95 13.28
CA GLU A 178 11.48 1.61 14.29
C GLU A 178 12.83 0.91 14.46
N THR A 179 12.85 -0.37 14.18
CA THR A 179 14.01 -1.24 14.39
C THR A 179 14.39 -1.91 13.08
N ASN A 180 15.62 -2.43 13.00
CA ASN A 180 16.09 -3.24 11.87
C ASN A 180 15.59 -4.71 11.96
N GLU A 181 14.55 -4.99 12.71
CA GLU A 181 13.97 -6.31 12.83
C GLU A 181 13.25 -6.73 11.54
N ARG A 182 13.29 -8.01 11.26
CA ARG A 182 12.63 -8.58 10.09
C ARG A 182 11.14 -8.76 10.36
N HIS A 183 10.30 -8.27 9.45
CA HIS A 183 8.85 -8.40 9.48
C HIS A 183 8.36 -9.21 8.28
N GLY A 184 7.11 -9.68 8.33
CA GLY A 184 6.44 -10.35 7.22
C GLY A 184 6.95 -11.76 6.89
N VAL A 185 7.80 -12.36 7.73
CA VAL A 185 8.39 -13.70 7.53
C VAL A 185 8.38 -14.52 8.80
N ILE A 186 8.28 -15.84 8.66
CA ILE A 186 8.49 -16.80 9.74
C ILE A 186 9.93 -17.27 9.67
N ALA A 187 10.82 -16.62 10.44
CA ALA A 187 12.24 -16.94 10.48
C ALA A 187 12.83 -16.65 11.85
N LYS A 188 13.94 -17.32 12.20
CA LYS A 188 14.67 -17.02 13.43
C LYS A 188 15.15 -15.56 13.44
N GLY A 189 14.81 -14.83 14.52
CA GLY A 189 15.14 -13.41 14.69
C GLY A 189 14.16 -12.45 14.02
N ALA A 190 13.10 -12.95 13.40
CA ALA A 190 12.01 -12.09 12.93
C ALA A 190 11.03 -11.77 14.06
N VAL A 191 10.31 -10.66 13.93
CA VAL A 191 9.26 -10.26 14.88
C VAL A 191 8.13 -11.29 14.83
N ALA A 192 7.73 -11.78 15.99
CA ALA A 192 6.66 -12.77 16.12
C ALA A 192 5.28 -12.09 16.10
N ASN A 193 4.89 -11.59 14.92
CA ASN A 193 3.55 -11.12 14.59
C ASN A 193 2.91 -12.12 13.63
N LEU A 194 2.03 -12.98 14.12
CA LEU A 194 1.56 -14.16 13.41
C LEU A 194 0.04 -14.32 13.57
N ASN A 195 -0.61 -14.81 12.54
CA ASN A 195 -1.97 -15.34 12.61
C ASN A 195 -1.92 -16.88 12.61
N ILE A 196 -2.66 -17.49 13.54
CA ILE A 196 -2.85 -18.94 13.62
C ILE A 196 -4.22 -19.24 13.02
N LEU A 197 -4.22 -20.03 11.93
CA LEU A 197 -5.45 -20.38 11.23
C LEU A 197 -6.19 -21.52 11.94
N GLN A 198 -7.51 -21.55 11.80
CA GLN A 198 -8.36 -22.65 12.26
C GLN A 198 -8.37 -23.86 11.31
N SER A 199 -7.58 -23.82 10.24
CA SER A 199 -7.49 -24.83 9.20
C SER A 199 -6.08 -25.41 9.13
N HIS A 200 -5.98 -26.70 8.73
CA HIS A 200 -4.70 -27.33 8.39
C HIS A 200 -4.20 -26.95 6.99
N GLN A 201 -5.05 -26.31 6.18
CA GLN A 201 -4.70 -25.83 4.85
C GLN A 201 -4.44 -24.32 4.94
N TRP A 202 -3.22 -23.91 4.64
CA TRP A 202 -2.85 -22.49 4.74
C TRP A 202 -3.62 -21.60 3.75
N GLU A 203 -4.01 -22.14 2.60
CA GLU A 203 -4.78 -21.41 1.58
C GLU A 203 -6.17 -20.96 2.07
N SER A 204 -6.64 -21.56 3.16
CA SER A 204 -7.93 -21.19 3.77
C SER A 204 -8.00 -19.70 4.16
N TRP A 205 -6.84 -19.04 4.34
CA TRP A 205 -6.80 -17.62 4.67
C TRP A 205 -7.46 -16.72 3.61
N CYS A 206 -7.41 -17.12 2.33
CA CYS A 206 -7.94 -16.34 1.20
C CYS A 206 -9.05 -17.08 0.40
N LEU A 207 -9.42 -18.30 0.74
CA LEU A 207 -10.44 -19.04 0.02
C LEU A 207 -11.83 -18.97 0.64
N SER A 208 -11.97 -18.32 1.80
CA SER A 208 -13.22 -18.20 2.56
C SER A 208 -13.64 -16.74 2.70
N PRO A 209 -14.13 -16.07 1.65
CA PRO A 209 -14.32 -14.62 1.62
C PRO A 209 -15.31 -14.06 2.65
N GLY A 210 -16.28 -14.85 3.09
CA GLY A 210 -17.29 -14.44 4.07
C GLY A 210 -16.98 -14.85 5.51
N HIS A 211 -15.83 -15.46 5.76
CA HIS A 211 -15.47 -16.01 7.06
C HIS A 211 -13.98 -15.77 7.37
N SER A 212 -13.66 -15.45 8.61
CA SER A 212 -12.27 -15.38 9.06
C SER A 212 -11.74 -16.77 9.36
N SER A 213 -10.67 -17.18 8.70
CA SER A 213 -9.94 -18.39 9.03
C SER A 213 -8.96 -18.21 10.21
N VAL A 214 -8.81 -16.99 10.72
CA VAL A 214 -7.89 -16.69 11.84
C VAL A 214 -8.54 -17.11 13.16
N GLY A 215 -7.93 -18.05 13.84
CA GLY A 215 -8.36 -18.53 15.17
C GLY A 215 -7.69 -17.76 16.31
N SER A 216 -6.46 -17.33 16.13
CA SER A 216 -5.71 -16.56 17.12
C SER A 216 -4.66 -15.68 16.46
N THR A 217 -4.28 -14.60 17.15
CA THR A 217 -3.20 -13.71 16.73
C THR A 217 -2.11 -13.68 17.79
N VAL A 218 -0.86 -13.76 17.36
CA VAL A 218 0.32 -13.48 18.18
C VAL A 218 0.84 -12.11 17.79
N LEU A 219 1.01 -11.22 18.77
CA LEU A 219 1.56 -9.88 18.56
C LEU A 219 2.77 -9.69 19.49
N ASN A 220 3.92 -9.40 18.89
CA ASN A 220 5.20 -9.29 19.60
C ASN A 220 5.46 -10.48 20.55
N GLY A 221 5.19 -11.69 20.04
CA GLY A 221 5.38 -12.93 20.78
C GLY A 221 4.30 -13.24 21.83
N LYS A 222 3.27 -12.40 21.99
CA LYS A 222 2.17 -12.61 22.93
C LYS A 222 0.91 -13.06 22.22
N LEU A 223 0.33 -14.17 22.68
CA LEU A 223 -0.94 -14.67 22.15
C LEU A 223 -2.08 -13.74 22.59
N LEU A 224 -2.82 -13.23 21.61
CA LEU A 224 -4.07 -12.52 21.81
C LEU A 224 -5.22 -13.52 21.61
N LYS A 225 -6.12 -13.58 22.58
CA LYS A 225 -7.37 -14.34 22.44
C LYS A 225 -8.38 -13.45 21.72
N HIS A 226 -8.96 -13.97 20.64
CA HIS A 226 -10.15 -13.36 20.07
C HIS A 226 -11.33 -13.77 20.99
N GLU A 227 -11.96 -12.82 21.65
CA GLU A 227 -13.27 -13.06 22.24
C GLU A 227 -14.26 -13.08 21.08
N LEU A 228 -14.93 -14.23 20.88
CA LEU A 228 -15.97 -14.44 19.86
C LEU A 228 -17.26 -13.74 20.28
#